data_0b55aa6a1114bc4d49146118b94be306
#
_entry.id   0b55aa6a1114bc4d49146118b94be306
#
_cell.length_a   1.000
_cell.length_b   1.000
_cell.length_c   1.000
_cell.angle_alpha   90.00
_cell.angle_beta   90.00
_cell.angle_gamma   90.00
#
_symmetry.space_group_name_H-M   'P 1'
#
loop_
_entity.id
_entity.type
_entity.pdbx_description
1 polymer ?
#
loop_
_entity_poly.entity_id
_entity_poly.type
_entity_poly.pdbx_seq_one_letter_code
_entity_poly.pdbx_strand_id
1 'polypeptide(L)'
;MGALTGIRVLDFTRVLAGPLCTMLLGDMGADVIKIEDDVRGDDTRQWGPPWLEKNGQQFSAYYLCVNRNKRSVALNLKSRAGQDTARTLAAHSDILVENFKPGGMRAFGLSYEELRQINPRLVYASITGFGQTGAYSDRPGYDFVIQAMSGLMSITGEVDGAPHKVGVAISDVIAGLFAHSAILAALFHAHRTGEGQHLDIALYDTQIAALVNVASNALVSGETPPRYGNAHASIVPYQPFRAADGEFALAVGNDGQFRQLCALIGHPDWSADPRFATNPARVANRAALVDLLDGVFCARPARAWVDEVLRAGI
;
A
#
# COMPACT_ATOMS: atom_id res chain seq x y z
N MET A 1 -12.17 24.21 -7.65
CA MET A 1 -12.54 23.67 -6.30
C MET A 1 -12.32 22.18 -6.32
N GLY A 2 -11.69 21.61 -5.28
CA GLY A 2 -11.51 20.16 -5.14
C GLY A 2 -12.78 19.48 -4.64
N ALA A 3 -12.85 18.15 -4.77
CA ALA A 3 -14.02 17.35 -4.35
C ALA A 3 -14.30 17.46 -2.84
N LEU A 4 -13.30 17.73 -2.02
CA LEU A 4 -13.40 17.87 -0.56
C LEU A 4 -13.31 19.33 -0.09
N THR A 5 -13.57 20.32 -0.97
CA THR A 5 -13.60 21.73 -0.56
C THR A 5 -14.65 21.94 0.53
N GLY A 6 -14.25 22.54 1.65
CA GLY A 6 -15.09 22.77 2.83
C GLY A 6 -15.01 21.67 3.89
N ILE A 7 -14.37 20.54 3.60
CA ILE A 7 -14.11 19.49 4.59
C ILE A 7 -12.85 19.81 5.37
N ARG A 8 -12.92 19.70 6.69
CA ARG A 8 -11.78 19.90 7.60
C ARG A 8 -11.31 18.59 8.19
N VAL A 9 -10.00 18.34 8.08
CA VAL A 9 -9.30 17.16 8.59
C VAL A 9 -8.39 17.57 9.74
N LEU A 10 -8.56 16.96 10.89
CA LEU A 10 -7.67 17.10 12.04
C LEU A 10 -6.73 15.89 12.05
N ASP A 11 -5.45 16.13 11.78
CA ASP A 11 -4.44 15.11 11.56
C ASP A 11 -3.48 15.01 12.77
N PHE A 12 -3.65 13.98 13.60
CA PHE A 12 -2.73 13.66 14.71
C PHE A 12 -1.68 12.61 14.34
N THR A 13 -1.58 12.27 13.07
CA THR A 13 -0.72 11.16 12.63
C THR A 13 0.74 11.57 12.49
N ARG A 14 1.62 10.58 12.57
CA ARG A 14 3.08 10.70 12.40
C ARG A 14 3.56 9.61 11.46
N VAL A 15 4.79 9.77 10.96
CA VAL A 15 5.54 8.85 10.14
C VAL A 15 5.00 8.77 8.71
N LEU A 16 4.24 7.73 8.31
CA LEU A 16 3.94 7.51 6.89
C LEU A 16 2.46 7.20 6.60
N ALA A 17 1.90 6.12 7.14
CA ALA A 17 0.56 5.64 6.76
C ALA A 17 -0.54 6.71 6.93
N GLY A 18 -0.64 7.26 8.12
CA GLY A 18 -1.60 8.34 8.43
C GLY A 18 -1.32 9.63 7.67
N PRO A 19 -0.07 10.14 7.68
CA PRO A 19 0.28 11.33 6.92
C PRO A 19 0.02 11.20 5.42
N LEU A 20 0.23 10.04 4.80
CA LEU A 20 -0.13 9.76 3.40
C LEU A 20 -1.64 9.88 3.19
N CYS A 21 -2.43 9.24 4.07
CA CYS A 21 -3.89 9.31 4.02
C CYS A 21 -4.40 10.77 4.06
N THR A 22 -3.94 11.55 5.04
CA THR A 22 -4.39 12.94 5.22
C THR A 22 -3.86 13.87 4.13
N MET A 23 -2.67 13.61 3.58
CA MET A 23 -2.15 14.32 2.40
C MET A 23 -3.04 14.12 1.17
N LEU A 24 -3.50 12.88 0.92
CA LEU A 24 -4.41 12.59 -0.20
C LEU A 24 -5.77 13.29 -0.03
N LEU A 25 -6.29 13.39 1.19
CA LEU A 25 -7.49 14.20 1.46
C LEU A 25 -7.23 15.70 1.15
N GLY A 26 -6.06 16.22 1.52
CA GLY A 26 -5.62 17.56 1.17
C GLY A 26 -5.47 17.77 -0.35
N ASP A 27 -4.94 16.79 -1.10
CA ASP A 27 -4.85 16.83 -2.56
C ASP A 27 -6.25 16.93 -3.22
N MET A 28 -7.28 16.40 -2.57
CA MET A 28 -8.68 16.51 -3.00
C MET A 28 -9.35 17.83 -2.56
N GLY A 29 -8.63 18.70 -1.86
CA GLY A 29 -9.11 20.04 -1.47
C GLY A 29 -9.61 20.18 -0.05
N ALA A 30 -9.42 19.17 0.82
CA ALA A 30 -9.71 19.30 2.25
C ALA A 30 -8.74 20.27 2.94
N ASP A 31 -9.22 20.97 3.98
CA ASP A 31 -8.41 21.81 4.89
C ASP A 31 -7.78 20.90 5.96
N VAL A 32 -6.52 20.52 5.80
CA VAL A 32 -5.83 19.61 6.71
C VAL A 32 -5.02 20.38 7.75
N ILE A 33 -5.36 20.18 9.02
CA ILE A 33 -4.66 20.75 10.20
C ILE A 33 -3.90 19.60 10.87
N LYS A 34 -2.58 19.57 10.68
CA LYS A 34 -1.70 18.60 11.33
C LYS A 34 -1.30 19.08 12.72
N ILE A 35 -1.58 18.27 13.72
CA ILE A 35 -1.17 18.50 15.11
C ILE A 35 0.17 17.80 15.35
N GLU A 36 1.14 18.57 15.79
CA GLU A 36 2.49 18.08 16.06
C GLU A 36 2.90 18.35 17.52
N ASP A 37 3.80 17.52 18.04
CA ASP A 37 4.44 17.75 19.35
C ASP A 37 5.14 19.12 19.35
N ASP A 38 4.94 19.89 20.41
CA ASP A 38 5.41 21.27 20.50
C ASP A 38 6.94 21.42 20.61
N VAL A 39 7.64 20.31 20.89
CA VAL A 39 9.12 20.29 21.02
C VAL A 39 9.78 19.62 19.82
N ARG A 40 9.28 18.45 19.40
CA ARG A 40 9.95 17.60 18.41
C ARG A 40 9.27 17.59 17.04
N GLY A 41 8.00 17.96 16.97
CA GLY A 41 7.21 17.81 15.77
C GLY A 41 6.92 16.35 15.42
N ASP A 42 6.75 16.07 14.13
CA ASP A 42 6.73 14.71 13.59
C ASP A 42 8.16 14.14 13.56
N ASP A 43 8.33 12.89 14.01
CA ASP A 43 9.65 12.22 14.06
C ASP A 43 10.37 12.25 12.70
N THR A 44 9.63 12.22 11.60
CA THR A 44 10.17 12.27 10.24
C THR A 44 10.83 13.60 9.88
N ARG A 45 10.60 14.67 10.64
CA ARG A 45 11.32 15.93 10.47
C ARG A 45 12.84 15.78 10.68
N GLN A 46 13.24 14.76 11.44
CA GLN A 46 14.65 14.47 11.77
C GLN A 46 15.21 13.31 10.95
N TRP A 47 14.44 12.72 10.03
CA TRP A 47 14.89 11.58 9.22
C TRP A 47 15.58 12.04 7.94
N GLY A 48 16.87 11.91 7.91
CA GLY A 48 17.75 12.23 6.78
C GLY A 48 19.15 11.72 6.98
N PRO A 49 20.06 11.83 6.01
CA PRO A 49 19.89 12.46 4.68
C PRO A 49 18.94 11.67 3.76
N PRO A 50 18.45 12.28 2.64
CA PRO A 50 18.81 13.62 2.16
C PRO A 50 17.97 14.73 2.81
N TRP A 51 18.53 15.95 2.79
CA TRP A 51 17.90 17.17 3.27
C TRP A 51 17.68 18.16 2.11
N LEU A 52 16.51 18.80 2.08
CA LEU A 52 16.30 19.97 1.24
C LEU A 52 16.68 21.22 2.02
N GLU A 53 17.64 21.98 1.51
CA GLU A 53 18.00 23.27 2.09
C GLU A 53 17.24 24.41 1.37
N LYS A 54 16.54 25.21 2.15
CA LYS A 54 15.81 26.38 1.63
C LYS A 54 15.82 27.50 2.67
N ASN A 55 16.28 28.69 2.28
CA ASN A 55 16.34 29.90 3.13
C ASN A 55 17.06 29.66 4.48
N GLY A 56 18.17 28.90 4.49
CA GLY A 56 18.94 28.58 5.70
C GLY A 56 18.29 27.56 6.62
N GLN A 57 17.20 26.92 6.21
CA GLN A 57 16.51 25.85 6.92
C GLN A 57 16.68 24.53 6.20
N GLN A 58 16.79 23.45 6.96
CA GLN A 58 16.84 22.09 6.44
C GLN A 58 15.48 21.40 6.63
N PHE A 59 15.02 20.71 5.59
CA PHE A 59 13.79 19.95 5.59
C PHE A 59 14.07 18.50 5.22
N SER A 60 13.57 17.56 6.00
CA SER A 60 13.65 16.15 5.70
C SER A 60 12.89 15.80 4.42
N ALA A 61 13.54 15.13 3.48
CA ALA A 61 12.88 14.62 2.28
C ALA A 61 11.74 13.64 2.62
N TYR A 62 11.91 12.86 3.70
CA TYR A 62 10.88 11.94 4.18
C TYR A 62 9.64 12.70 4.70
N TYR A 63 9.82 13.75 5.49
CA TYR A 63 8.70 14.59 5.93
C TYR A 63 7.96 15.22 4.75
N LEU A 64 8.69 15.73 3.77
CA LEU A 64 8.12 16.41 2.60
C LEU A 64 7.28 15.48 1.72
N CYS A 65 7.62 14.17 1.65
CA CYS A 65 6.95 13.26 0.72
C CYS A 65 5.47 12.99 1.08
N VAL A 66 5.05 13.21 2.34
CA VAL A 66 3.68 12.90 2.81
C VAL A 66 2.98 14.04 3.56
N ASN A 67 3.51 15.27 3.52
CA ASN A 67 2.95 16.38 4.29
C ASN A 67 2.63 17.64 3.47
N ARG A 68 2.60 17.56 2.14
CA ARG A 68 2.09 18.67 1.31
C ARG A 68 0.61 18.95 1.61
N ASN A 69 0.17 20.17 1.35
CA ASN A 69 -1.22 20.63 1.53
C ASN A 69 -1.72 20.57 2.98
N LYS A 70 -0.81 20.62 3.97
CA LYS A 70 -1.16 20.64 5.38
C LYS A 70 -0.71 21.94 6.04
N ARG A 71 -1.50 22.42 6.98
CA ARG A 71 -1.11 23.44 7.95
C ARG A 71 -0.70 22.74 9.24
N SER A 72 0.48 23.06 9.77
CA SER A 72 0.98 22.46 11.02
C SER A 72 0.68 23.38 12.21
N VAL A 73 0.25 22.77 13.31
CA VAL A 73 0.02 23.41 14.61
C VAL A 73 0.74 22.61 15.68
N ALA A 74 1.64 23.27 16.42
CA ALA A 74 2.32 22.67 17.57
C ALA A 74 1.43 22.72 18.80
N LEU A 75 1.12 21.56 19.40
CA LEU A 75 0.32 21.46 20.63
C LEU A 75 0.96 20.49 21.63
N ASN A 76 1.03 20.94 22.89
CA ASN A 76 1.41 20.06 23.99
C ASN A 76 0.17 19.30 24.51
N LEU A 77 -0.07 18.11 24.00
CA LEU A 77 -1.21 17.27 24.43
C LEU A 77 -1.11 16.77 25.88
N LYS A 78 0.03 16.94 26.54
CA LYS A 78 0.18 16.65 27.98
C LYS A 78 -0.33 17.78 28.84
N SER A 79 -0.51 18.98 28.29
CA SER A 79 -1.07 20.14 29.00
C SER A 79 -2.59 20.21 28.83
N ARG A 80 -3.29 20.71 29.85
CA ARG A 80 -4.73 20.93 29.79
C ARG A 80 -5.11 21.87 28.65
N ALA A 81 -4.37 22.96 28.46
CA ALA A 81 -4.61 23.93 27.40
C ALA A 81 -4.50 23.31 26.01
N GLY A 82 -3.49 22.43 25.80
CA GLY A 82 -3.33 21.69 24.53
C GLY A 82 -4.48 20.72 24.28
N GLN A 83 -4.93 19.99 25.31
CA GLN A 83 -6.08 19.09 25.20
C GLN A 83 -7.37 19.86 24.89
N ASP A 84 -7.64 20.97 25.58
CA ASP A 84 -8.84 21.80 25.37
C ASP A 84 -8.83 22.42 23.95
N THR A 85 -7.66 22.84 23.46
CA THR A 85 -7.50 23.32 22.09
C THR A 85 -7.78 22.19 21.06
N ALA A 86 -7.22 21.00 21.28
CA ALA A 86 -7.45 19.84 20.41
C ALA A 86 -8.93 19.43 20.37
N ARG A 87 -9.63 19.44 21.52
CA ARG A 87 -11.08 19.19 21.60
C ARG A 87 -11.89 20.24 20.83
N THR A 88 -11.52 21.50 20.94
CA THR A 88 -12.17 22.58 20.19
C THR A 88 -11.99 22.42 18.69
N LEU A 89 -10.80 22.06 18.23
CA LEU A 89 -10.54 21.76 16.82
C LEU A 89 -11.36 20.56 16.34
N ALA A 90 -11.43 19.47 17.12
CA ALA A 90 -12.21 18.27 16.78
C ALA A 90 -13.72 18.56 16.70
N ALA A 91 -14.25 19.45 17.56
CA ALA A 91 -15.66 19.86 17.51
C ALA A 91 -16.04 20.56 16.18
N HIS A 92 -15.06 21.13 15.47
CA HIS A 92 -15.24 21.86 14.22
C HIS A 92 -14.61 21.15 13.00
N SER A 93 -14.27 19.87 13.15
CA SER A 93 -13.68 19.05 12.08
C SER A 93 -14.66 17.97 11.62
N ASP A 94 -14.60 17.61 10.35
CA ASP A 94 -15.40 16.52 9.78
C ASP A 94 -14.71 15.16 9.97
N ILE A 95 -13.37 15.17 9.95
CA ILE A 95 -12.53 14.00 10.02
C ILE A 95 -11.43 14.21 11.06
N LEU A 96 -11.15 13.17 11.84
CA LEU A 96 -9.96 13.07 12.68
C LEU A 96 -9.22 11.79 12.33
N VAL A 97 -7.90 11.89 12.11
CA VAL A 97 -7.04 10.74 11.85
C VAL A 97 -5.90 10.71 12.87
N GLU A 98 -5.68 9.55 13.47
CA GLU A 98 -4.62 9.35 14.46
C GLU A 98 -3.91 8.00 14.26
N ASN A 99 -2.66 7.88 14.74
CA ASN A 99 -1.91 6.62 14.74
C ASN A 99 -1.11 6.40 16.03
N PHE A 100 -1.71 6.76 17.15
CA PHE A 100 -1.19 6.42 18.46
C PHE A 100 -1.40 4.93 18.78
N LYS A 101 -0.71 4.45 19.81
CA LYS A 101 -1.03 3.12 20.36
C LYS A 101 -2.48 3.07 20.85
N PRO A 102 -3.15 1.92 20.77
CA PRO A 102 -4.50 1.77 21.31
C PRO A 102 -4.63 2.37 22.73
N GLY A 103 -5.67 3.18 22.92
CA GLY A 103 -5.88 3.92 24.18
C GLY A 103 -5.04 5.18 24.35
N GLY A 104 -4.08 5.47 23.46
CA GLY A 104 -3.23 6.65 23.57
C GLY A 104 -4.00 7.98 23.52
N MET A 105 -4.97 8.10 22.62
CA MET A 105 -5.83 9.30 22.51
C MET A 105 -6.76 9.46 23.72
N ARG A 106 -7.20 8.37 24.34
CA ARG A 106 -8.00 8.40 25.58
C ARG A 106 -7.24 9.06 26.74
N ALA A 107 -5.92 8.85 26.84
CA ALA A 107 -5.10 9.50 27.87
C ALA A 107 -5.11 11.04 27.76
N PHE A 108 -5.49 11.58 26.60
CA PHE A 108 -5.62 13.02 26.35
C PHE A 108 -7.08 13.51 26.37
N GLY A 109 -8.05 12.62 26.61
CA GLY A 109 -9.48 12.94 26.53
C GLY A 109 -9.95 13.19 25.10
N LEU A 110 -9.33 12.50 24.12
CA LEU A 110 -9.52 12.64 22.68
C LEU A 110 -9.91 11.32 22.01
N SER A 111 -10.41 10.32 22.78
CA SER A 111 -10.92 9.08 22.19
C SER A 111 -12.19 9.35 21.35
N TYR A 112 -12.52 8.39 20.46
CA TYR A 112 -13.76 8.47 19.69
C TYR A 112 -15.00 8.61 20.59
N GLU A 113 -15.09 7.83 21.67
CA GLU A 113 -16.22 7.85 22.61
C GLU A 113 -16.41 9.22 23.26
N GLU A 114 -15.31 9.94 23.54
CA GLU A 114 -15.35 11.27 24.13
C GLU A 114 -15.69 12.34 23.10
N LEU A 115 -15.09 12.26 21.90
CA LEU A 115 -15.27 13.26 20.85
C LEU A 115 -16.63 13.17 20.15
N ARG A 116 -17.21 11.97 20.03
CA ARG A 116 -18.58 11.81 19.48
C ARG A 116 -19.66 12.49 20.33
N GLN A 117 -19.40 12.74 21.62
CA GLN A 117 -20.35 13.45 22.48
C GLN A 117 -20.44 14.94 22.11
N ILE A 118 -19.38 15.51 21.57
CA ILE A 118 -19.30 16.92 21.16
C ILE A 118 -19.46 17.10 19.66
N ASN A 119 -19.14 16.08 18.86
CA ASN A 119 -19.31 16.05 17.41
C ASN A 119 -19.80 14.67 16.94
N PRO A 120 -21.12 14.43 16.97
CA PRO A 120 -21.69 13.12 16.56
C PRO A 120 -21.45 12.75 15.10
N ARG A 121 -21.10 13.73 14.26
CA ARG A 121 -20.84 13.54 12.82
C ARG A 121 -19.37 13.21 12.51
N LEU A 122 -18.50 13.25 13.51
CA LEU A 122 -17.07 13.07 13.34
C LEU A 122 -16.73 11.69 12.78
N VAL A 123 -16.05 11.65 11.63
CA VAL A 123 -15.38 10.46 11.13
C VAL A 123 -14.03 10.35 11.80
N TYR A 124 -13.84 9.32 12.62
CA TYR A 124 -12.63 9.11 13.41
C TYR A 124 -11.89 7.88 12.90
N ALA A 125 -10.65 8.03 12.43
CA ALA A 125 -9.85 6.93 11.90
C ALA A 125 -8.61 6.69 12.76
N SER A 126 -8.50 5.48 13.32
CA SER A 126 -7.31 5.00 14.03
C SER A 126 -6.51 4.07 13.10
N ILE A 127 -5.24 4.38 12.86
CA ILE A 127 -4.34 3.58 12.03
C ILE A 127 -3.28 2.98 12.94
N THR A 128 -3.30 1.66 13.12
CA THR A 128 -2.37 0.96 14.03
C THR A 128 -1.75 -0.26 13.37
N GLY A 129 -0.76 -0.87 14.01
CA GLY A 129 -0.13 -2.08 13.48
C GLY A 129 -1.07 -3.27 13.37
N PHE A 130 -1.89 -3.50 14.43
CA PHE A 130 -2.68 -4.71 14.59
C PHE A 130 -4.15 -4.46 14.99
N GLY A 131 -4.66 -3.24 14.81
CA GLY A 131 -6.02 -2.86 15.18
C GLY A 131 -6.17 -2.47 16.65
N GLN A 132 -7.37 -1.99 16.99
CA GLN A 132 -7.74 -1.55 18.34
C GLN A 132 -8.05 -2.72 19.30
N THR A 133 -8.28 -3.91 18.77
CA THR A 133 -8.67 -5.10 19.50
C THR A 133 -7.85 -6.32 19.06
N GLY A 134 -7.97 -7.44 19.79
CA GLY A 134 -7.29 -8.68 19.46
C GLY A 134 -5.97 -8.88 20.21
N ALA A 135 -5.39 -10.08 20.04
CA ALA A 135 -4.23 -10.54 20.82
C ALA A 135 -2.94 -9.74 20.57
N TYR A 136 -2.88 -8.98 19.50
CA TYR A 136 -1.68 -8.19 19.11
C TYR A 136 -1.88 -6.69 19.17
N SER A 137 -3.04 -6.20 19.63
CA SER A 137 -3.36 -4.78 19.66
C SER A 137 -2.32 -3.93 20.41
N ASP A 138 -1.71 -4.45 21.47
CA ASP A 138 -0.69 -3.73 22.25
C ASP A 138 0.71 -3.75 21.62
N ARG A 139 0.91 -4.50 20.51
CA ARG A 139 2.21 -4.60 19.87
C ARG A 139 2.49 -3.40 18.98
N PRO A 140 3.73 -2.90 18.94
CA PRO A 140 4.13 -1.93 17.93
C PRO A 140 4.14 -2.61 16.56
N GLY A 141 3.54 -1.96 15.55
CA GLY A 141 3.46 -2.46 14.19
C GLY A 141 4.14 -1.47 13.22
N TYR A 142 5.46 -1.60 13.04
CA TYR A 142 6.15 -0.91 11.96
C TYR A 142 6.03 -1.70 10.65
N ASP A 143 6.04 -1.00 9.54
CA ASP A 143 5.96 -1.56 8.18
C ASP A 143 6.78 -2.85 7.98
N PHE A 144 8.07 -2.83 8.34
CA PHE A 144 8.96 -3.97 8.19
C PHE A 144 8.47 -5.21 8.94
N VAL A 145 7.99 -5.02 10.18
CA VAL A 145 7.44 -6.11 11.01
C VAL A 145 6.16 -6.66 10.38
N ILE A 146 5.31 -5.77 9.87
CA ILE A 146 4.06 -6.17 9.19
C ILE A 146 4.36 -6.93 7.90
N GLN A 147 5.29 -6.47 7.06
CA GLN A 147 5.70 -7.21 5.86
C GLN A 147 6.21 -8.62 6.19
N ALA A 148 6.97 -8.75 7.30
CA ALA A 148 7.48 -10.06 7.74
C ALA A 148 6.36 -10.98 8.24
N MET A 149 5.46 -10.47 9.08
CA MET A 149 4.42 -11.27 9.75
C MET A 149 3.25 -11.63 8.83
N SER A 150 2.94 -10.77 7.84
CA SER A 150 1.81 -10.98 6.92
C SER A 150 2.06 -12.02 5.82
N GLY A 151 3.31 -12.48 5.68
CA GLY A 151 3.69 -13.39 4.59
C GLY A 151 4.19 -12.70 3.33
N LEU A 152 4.11 -11.36 3.20
CA LEU A 152 4.59 -10.65 2.01
C LEU A 152 6.07 -10.93 1.74
N MET A 153 6.90 -10.89 2.77
CA MET A 153 8.33 -11.17 2.61
C MET A 153 8.61 -12.61 2.18
N SER A 154 7.81 -13.57 2.64
CA SER A 154 8.02 -14.99 2.31
C SER A 154 7.81 -15.29 0.82
N ILE A 155 7.02 -14.48 0.13
CA ILE A 155 6.74 -14.62 -1.31
C ILE A 155 7.53 -13.65 -2.19
N THR A 156 8.33 -12.76 -1.59
CA THR A 156 9.12 -11.72 -2.28
C THR A 156 10.60 -12.08 -2.26
N GLY A 157 11.26 -11.99 -3.40
CA GLY A 157 12.69 -12.29 -3.58
C GLY A 157 12.94 -13.41 -4.59
N GLU A 158 14.22 -13.76 -4.77
CA GLU A 158 14.66 -14.86 -5.64
C GLU A 158 14.08 -16.20 -5.19
N VAL A 159 13.83 -17.09 -6.15
CA VAL A 159 13.20 -18.41 -5.92
C VAL A 159 13.92 -19.17 -4.79
N ASP A 160 15.24 -19.32 -4.90
CA ASP A 160 16.08 -20.05 -3.95
C ASP A 160 16.82 -19.10 -2.95
N GLY A 161 16.44 -17.82 -2.95
CA GLY A 161 17.07 -16.80 -2.11
C GLY A 161 16.43 -16.64 -0.74
N ALA A 162 16.87 -15.60 -0.01
CA ALA A 162 16.25 -15.18 1.25
C ALA A 162 14.94 -14.40 0.99
N PRO A 163 14.00 -14.40 1.97
CA PRO A 163 12.84 -13.50 1.93
C PRO A 163 13.28 -12.03 1.92
N HIS A 164 12.66 -11.22 1.07
CA HIS A 164 12.97 -9.80 0.97
C HIS A 164 11.74 -8.94 1.27
N LYS A 165 11.96 -7.81 1.94
CA LYS A 165 10.94 -6.76 2.00
C LYS A 165 10.81 -6.06 0.64
N VAL A 166 9.66 -5.48 0.37
CA VAL A 166 9.50 -4.51 -0.72
C VAL A 166 10.34 -3.26 -0.44
N GLY A 167 10.90 -2.65 -1.47
CA GLY A 167 11.83 -1.52 -1.34
C GLY A 167 11.26 -0.30 -0.60
N VAL A 168 9.95 -0.05 -0.75
CA VAL A 168 9.21 0.99 -0.03
C VAL A 168 8.53 0.42 1.21
N ALA A 169 8.07 1.27 2.13
CA ALA A 169 7.22 0.89 3.27
C ALA A 169 5.79 0.58 2.78
N ILE A 170 5.64 -0.53 2.09
CA ILE A 170 4.41 -0.85 1.32
C ILE A 170 3.20 -1.10 2.23
N SER A 171 3.39 -1.65 3.43
CA SER A 171 2.30 -1.87 4.38
C SER A 171 1.71 -0.54 4.88
N ASP A 172 2.57 0.45 5.12
CA ASP A 172 2.14 1.81 5.45
C ASP A 172 1.36 2.45 4.28
N VAL A 173 1.88 2.32 3.06
CA VAL A 173 1.23 2.86 1.85
C VAL A 173 -0.16 2.25 1.67
N ILE A 174 -0.27 0.93 1.76
CA ILE A 174 -1.53 0.20 1.61
C ILE A 174 -2.51 0.62 2.71
N ALA A 175 -2.08 0.64 3.98
CA ALA A 175 -2.94 1.07 5.08
C ALA A 175 -3.42 2.52 4.92
N GLY A 176 -2.54 3.43 4.46
CA GLY A 176 -2.90 4.81 4.15
C GLY A 176 -3.98 4.93 3.06
N LEU A 177 -3.90 4.11 2.01
CA LEU A 177 -4.90 4.06 0.93
C LEU A 177 -6.22 3.44 1.40
N PHE A 178 -6.19 2.36 2.19
CA PHE A 178 -7.39 1.78 2.79
C PHE A 178 -8.08 2.78 3.73
N ALA A 179 -7.30 3.46 4.60
CA ALA A 179 -7.81 4.50 5.49
C ALA A 179 -8.47 5.63 4.70
N HIS A 180 -7.82 6.12 3.65
CA HIS A 180 -8.36 7.15 2.76
C HIS A 180 -9.71 6.72 2.16
N SER A 181 -9.81 5.50 1.62
CA SER A 181 -11.05 4.99 1.04
C SER A 181 -12.17 4.82 2.08
N ALA A 182 -11.83 4.27 3.26
CA ALA A 182 -12.77 4.08 4.36
C ALA A 182 -13.30 5.43 4.89
N ILE A 183 -12.43 6.43 5.02
CA ILE A 183 -12.81 7.79 5.43
C ILE A 183 -13.80 8.41 4.44
N LEU A 184 -13.55 8.29 3.13
CA LEU A 184 -14.49 8.82 2.12
C LEU A 184 -15.87 8.15 2.21
N ALA A 185 -15.92 6.83 2.40
CA ALA A 185 -17.16 6.09 2.59
C ALA A 185 -17.90 6.53 3.87
N ALA A 186 -17.18 6.67 4.99
CA ALA A 186 -17.75 7.13 6.24
C ALA A 186 -18.19 8.59 6.19
N LEU A 187 -17.46 9.45 5.49
CA LEU A 187 -17.84 10.85 5.25
C LEU A 187 -19.15 10.93 4.45
N PHE A 188 -19.29 10.12 3.40
CA PHE A 188 -20.53 10.02 2.64
C PHE A 188 -21.69 9.55 3.51
N HIS A 189 -21.47 8.56 4.39
CA HIS A 189 -22.46 8.13 5.37
C HIS A 189 -22.85 9.28 6.32
N ALA A 190 -21.86 9.95 6.91
CA ALA A 190 -22.09 11.04 7.84
C ALA A 190 -22.86 12.23 7.21
N HIS A 191 -22.62 12.52 5.93
CA HIS A 191 -23.38 13.52 5.20
C HIS A 191 -24.86 13.14 5.01
N ARG A 192 -25.17 11.86 4.84
CA ARG A 192 -26.53 11.37 4.62
C ARG A 192 -27.34 11.18 5.90
N THR A 193 -26.69 10.77 6.97
CA THR A 193 -27.35 10.33 8.22
C THR A 193 -27.19 11.33 9.37
N GLY A 194 -26.15 12.16 9.32
CA GLY A 194 -25.74 12.98 10.45
C GLY A 194 -24.90 12.22 11.49
N GLU A 195 -24.53 10.97 11.23
CA GLU A 195 -23.80 10.11 12.17
C GLU A 195 -22.40 9.78 11.63
N GLY A 196 -21.37 10.10 12.43
CA GLY A 196 -19.98 9.72 12.18
C GLY A 196 -19.69 8.27 12.58
N GLN A 197 -18.47 7.83 12.29
CA GLN A 197 -18.04 6.44 12.56
C GLN A 197 -16.60 6.41 13.09
N HIS A 198 -16.29 5.39 13.92
CA HIS A 198 -14.92 5.01 14.22
C HIS A 198 -14.45 3.96 13.22
N LEU A 199 -13.33 4.25 12.57
CA LEU A 199 -12.68 3.39 11.59
C LEU A 199 -11.40 2.82 12.21
N ASP A 200 -11.34 1.51 12.37
CA ASP A 200 -10.16 0.79 12.86
C ASP A 200 -9.40 0.21 11.65
N ILE A 201 -8.23 0.76 11.36
CA ILE A 201 -7.38 0.38 10.23
C ILE A 201 -6.10 -0.26 10.76
N ALA A 202 -5.99 -1.57 10.60
CA ALA A 202 -4.78 -2.31 10.96
C ALA A 202 -3.87 -2.49 9.75
N LEU A 203 -2.59 -2.15 9.88
CA LEU A 203 -1.58 -2.39 8.85
C LEU A 203 -1.53 -3.88 8.48
N TYR A 204 -1.64 -4.75 9.49
CA TYR A 204 -1.58 -6.20 9.30
C TYR A 204 -2.74 -6.71 8.45
N ASP A 205 -3.97 -6.30 8.75
CA ASP A 205 -5.15 -6.75 8.02
C ASP A 205 -5.16 -6.24 6.57
N THR A 206 -4.80 -4.96 6.38
CA THR A 206 -4.70 -4.37 5.05
C THR A 206 -3.58 -4.99 4.21
N GLN A 207 -2.47 -5.38 4.84
CA GLN A 207 -1.40 -6.09 4.16
C GLN A 207 -1.81 -7.50 3.76
N ILE A 208 -2.53 -8.26 4.61
CA ILE A 208 -3.06 -9.58 4.25
C ILE A 208 -4.07 -9.45 3.09
N ALA A 209 -4.96 -8.46 3.15
CA ALA A 209 -5.89 -8.19 2.06
C ALA A 209 -5.17 -7.93 0.72
N ALA A 210 -4.00 -7.27 0.77
CA ALA A 210 -3.19 -6.98 -0.42
C ALA A 210 -2.44 -8.18 -0.99
N LEU A 211 -2.39 -9.34 -0.33
CA LEU A 211 -1.85 -10.58 -0.90
C LEU A 211 -2.76 -11.19 -1.97
N VAL A 212 -4.02 -10.76 -2.06
CA VAL A 212 -5.04 -11.10 -3.07
C VAL A 212 -5.00 -12.55 -3.54
N ASN A 213 -4.63 -12.79 -4.81
CA ASN A 213 -4.62 -14.12 -5.43
C ASN A 213 -3.63 -15.10 -4.76
N VAL A 214 -2.51 -14.63 -4.23
CA VAL A 214 -1.53 -15.50 -3.56
C VAL A 214 -2.10 -16.06 -2.25
N ALA A 215 -2.75 -15.20 -1.44
CA ALA A 215 -3.45 -15.63 -0.25
C ALA A 215 -4.61 -16.59 -0.59
N SER A 216 -5.39 -16.28 -1.65
CA SER A 216 -6.47 -17.16 -2.11
C SER A 216 -5.96 -18.53 -2.57
N ASN A 217 -4.83 -18.55 -3.30
CA ASN A 217 -4.19 -19.83 -3.70
C ASN A 217 -3.82 -20.67 -2.48
N ALA A 218 -3.19 -20.07 -1.47
CA ALA A 218 -2.83 -20.75 -0.23
C ALA A 218 -4.04 -21.32 0.50
N LEU A 219 -5.11 -20.53 0.65
CA LEU A 219 -6.33 -20.95 1.33
C LEU A 219 -7.07 -22.08 0.61
N VAL A 220 -7.06 -22.08 -0.72
CA VAL A 220 -7.74 -23.11 -1.53
C VAL A 220 -6.93 -24.40 -1.61
N SER A 221 -5.59 -24.31 -1.79
CA SER A 221 -4.73 -25.49 -1.91
C SER A 221 -4.31 -26.07 -0.57
N GLY A 222 -4.29 -25.28 0.50
CA GLY A 222 -3.68 -25.64 1.79
C GLY A 222 -2.15 -25.61 1.78
N GLU A 223 -1.53 -25.17 0.68
CA GLU A 223 -0.07 -25.16 0.52
C GLU A 223 0.49 -23.76 0.76
N THR A 224 1.68 -23.69 1.35
CA THR A 224 2.42 -22.43 1.49
C THR A 224 2.97 -22.00 0.14
N PRO A 225 2.64 -20.79 -0.35
CA PRO A 225 3.15 -20.31 -1.63
C PRO A 225 4.68 -20.18 -1.62
N PRO A 226 5.37 -20.71 -2.64
CA PRO A 226 6.80 -20.46 -2.78
C PRO A 226 7.07 -19.03 -3.31
N ARG A 227 8.33 -18.62 -3.31
CA ARG A 227 8.75 -17.47 -4.09
C ARG A 227 8.85 -17.84 -5.56
N TYR A 228 8.29 -16.99 -6.40
CA TYR A 228 8.32 -17.16 -7.86
C TYR A 228 9.34 -16.22 -8.55
N GLY A 229 10.14 -15.47 -7.77
CA GLY A 229 10.97 -14.41 -8.32
C GLY A 229 10.09 -13.36 -9.02
N ASN A 230 10.36 -13.16 -10.30
CA ASN A 230 9.55 -12.26 -11.14
C ASN A 230 8.44 -12.99 -11.93
N ALA A 231 8.24 -14.30 -11.72
CA ALA A 231 7.22 -15.05 -12.45
C ALA A 231 5.86 -14.94 -11.77
N HIS A 232 4.80 -14.96 -12.57
CA HIS A 232 3.43 -15.00 -12.06
C HIS A 232 3.09 -16.39 -11.52
N ALA A 233 2.44 -16.47 -10.34
CA ALA A 233 2.11 -17.73 -9.69
C ALA A 233 1.24 -18.67 -10.56
N SER A 234 0.23 -18.12 -11.25
CA SER A 234 -0.84 -18.88 -11.91
C SER A 234 -0.97 -18.67 -13.42
N ILE A 235 -0.03 -17.97 -14.06
CA ILE A 235 -0.03 -17.68 -15.52
C ILE A 235 1.36 -17.94 -16.09
N VAL A 236 1.43 -18.64 -17.24
CA VAL A 236 2.68 -18.97 -17.92
C VAL A 236 2.49 -18.88 -19.45
N PRO A 237 3.45 -18.21 -20.16
CA PRO A 237 4.58 -17.44 -19.65
C PRO A 237 4.17 -16.06 -19.18
N TYR A 238 4.67 -15.64 -18.03
CA TYR A 238 4.50 -14.31 -17.46
C TYR A 238 5.69 -14.01 -16.53
N GLN A 239 6.79 -13.51 -17.12
CA GLN A 239 8.06 -13.24 -16.43
C GLN A 239 9.04 -12.52 -17.35
N PRO A 240 10.20 -12.02 -16.84
CA PRO A 240 11.32 -11.64 -17.69
C PRO A 240 11.93 -12.84 -18.41
N PHE A 241 12.38 -12.61 -19.64
CA PHE A 241 13.12 -13.56 -20.46
C PHE A 241 14.42 -12.94 -20.95
N ARG A 242 15.46 -13.78 -21.10
CA ARG A 242 16.74 -13.36 -21.63
C ARG A 242 16.67 -13.18 -23.15
N ALA A 243 17.29 -12.11 -23.63
CA ALA A 243 17.53 -11.85 -25.05
C ALA A 243 19.03 -11.78 -25.31
N ALA A 244 19.43 -11.58 -26.56
CA ALA A 244 20.85 -11.53 -26.95
C ALA A 244 21.62 -10.38 -26.29
N ASP A 245 20.93 -9.28 -25.89
CA ASP A 245 21.56 -8.04 -25.42
C ASP A 245 21.00 -7.57 -24.05
N GLY A 246 20.19 -8.39 -23.37
CA GLY A 246 19.59 -8.03 -22.10
C GLY A 246 18.37 -8.88 -21.77
N GLU A 247 17.40 -8.27 -21.10
CA GLU A 247 16.14 -8.91 -20.69
C GLU A 247 14.94 -8.09 -21.16
N PHE A 248 13.80 -8.75 -21.36
CA PHE A 248 12.51 -8.12 -21.58
C PHE A 248 11.42 -8.85 -20.82
N ALA A 249 10.40 -8.11 -20.37
CA ALA A 249 9.23 -8.67 -19.71
C ALA A 249 8.22 -9.16 -20.76
N LEU A 250 7.71 -10.39 -20.60
CA LEU A 250 6.66 -10.97 -21.42
C LEU A 250 5.50 -11.40 -20.53
N ALA A 251 4.27 -11.03 -20.91
CA ALA A 251 3.04 -11.39 -20.23
C ALA A 251 2.01 -11.95 -21.21
N VAL A 252 1.77 -13.26 -21.15
CA VAL A 252 0.81 -13.97 -22.00
C VAL A 252 -0.39 -14.38 -21.15
N GLY A 253 -1.47 -13.60 -21.21
CA GLY A 253 -2.59 -13.71 -20.28
C GLY A 253 -3.60 -14.82 -20.59
N ASN A 254 -3.60 -15.40 -21.80
CA ASN A 254 -4.58 -16.40 -22.21
C ASN A 254 -4.06 -17.32 -23.33
N ASP A 255 -4.79 -18.42 -23.59
CA ASP A 255 -4.41 -19.43 -24.59
C ASP A 255 -4.42 -18.88 -26.04
N GLY A 256 -5.21 -17.86 -26.32
CA GLY A 256 -5.22 -17.18 -27.63
C GLY A 256 -3.90 -16.44 -27.88
N GLN A 257 -3.47 -15.64 -26.92
CA GLN A 257 -2.17 -14.96 -26.97
C GLN A 257 -1.00 -15.96 -27.00
N PHE A 258 -1.12 -17.08 -26.29
CA PHE A 258 -0.08 -18.13 -26.37
C PHE A 258 0.04 -18.72 -27.77
N ARG A 259 -1.07 -19.00 -28.46
CA ARG A 259 -1.04 -19.44 -29.87
C ARG A 259 -0.39 -18.39 -30.79
N GLN A 260 -0.71 -17.12 -30.58
CA GLN A 260 -0.11 -16.02 -31.34
C GLN A 260 1.40 -15.93 -31.08
N LEU A 261 1.82 -16.04 -29.82
CA LEU A 261 3.24 -16.08 -29.47
C LEU A 261 3.95 -17.25 -30.17
N CYS A 262 3.41 -18.46 -30.07
CA CYS A 262 4.01 -19.65 -30.73
C CYS A 262 4.19 -19.47 -32.24
N ALA A 263 3.20 -18.90 -32.91
CA ALA A 263 3.29 -18.58 -34.34
C ALA A 263 4.37 -17.52 -34.62
N LEU A 264 4.43 -16.46 -33.82
CA LEU A 264 5.40 -15.37 -33.96
C LEU A 264 6.86 -15.86 -33.81
N ILE A 265 7.10 -16.74 -32.84
CA ILE A 265 8.44 -17.27 -32.56
C ILE A 265 8.81 -18.45 -33.45
N GLY A 266 7.97 -18.86 -34.42
CA GLY A 266 8.24 -19.93 -35.38
C GLY A 266 8.00 -21.36 -34.86
N HIS A 267 7.29 -21.51 -33.73
CA HIS A 267 6.96 -22.78 -33.08
C HIS A 267 5.46 -23.00 -32.88
N PRO A 268 4.64 -22.97 -33.96
CA PRO A 268 3.17 -23.09 -33.82
C PRO A 268 2.72 -24.42 -33.20
N ASP A 269 3.54 -25.47 -33.33
CA ASP A 269 3.36 -26.80 -32.76
C ASP A 269 3.28 -26.79 -31.23
N TRP A 270 3.97 -25.87 -30.53
CA TRP A 270 3.92 -25.79 -29.07
C TRP A 270 2.53 -25.45 -28.55
N SER A 271 1.74 -24.72 -29.31
CA SER A 271 0.36 -24.40 -28.92
C SER A 271 -0.59 -25.60 -28.99
N ALA A 272 -0.22 -26.67 -29.70
CA ALA A 272 -0.93 -27.94 -29.79
C ALA A 272 -0.35 -29.04 -28.87
N ASP A 273 0.81 -28.82 -28.28
CA ASP A 273 1.42 -29.76 -27.34
C ASP A 273 0.55 -29.88 -26.08
N PRO A 274 0.13 -31.09 -25.68
CA PRO A 274 -0.68 -31.27 -24.46
C PRO A 274 -0.08 -30.68 -23.20
N ARG A 275 1.24 -30.53 -23.12
CA ARG A 275 1.95 -29.91 -22.01
C ARG A 275 1.72 -28.38 -21.94
N PHE A 276 1.38 -27.74 -23.08
CA PHE A 276 1.35 -26.28 -23.20
C PHE A 276 0.04 -25.72 -23.75
N ALA A 277 -0.87 -26.54 -24.25
CA ALA A 277 -2.07 -26.14 -24.97
C ALA A 277 -3.02 -25.27 -24.12
N THR A 278 -3.03 -25.45 -22.79
CA THR A 278 -3.85 -24.66 -21.85
C THR A 278 -3.00 -24.03 -20.75
N ASN A 279 -3.46 -22.93 -20.17
CA ASN A 279 -2.72 -22.30 -19.08
C ASN A 279 -2.48 -23.24 -17.88
N PRO A 280 -3.43 -24.06 -17.40
CA PRO A 280 -3.13 -25.05 -16.35
C PRO A 280 -2.02 -26.03 -16.73
N ALA A 281 -2.00 -26.49 -17.98
CA ALA A 281 -0.93 -27.38 -18.48
C ALA A 281 0.43 -26.66 -18.50
N ARG A 282 0.47 -25.40 -18.95
CA ARG A 282 1.69 -24.58 -18.90
C ARG A 282 2.19 -24.32 -17.48
N VAL A 283 1.28 -24.06 -16.54
CA VAL A 283 1.65 -23.91 -15.12
C VAL A 283 2.29 -25.18 -14.59
N ALA A 284 1.71 -26.34 -14.88
CA ALA A 284 2.24 -27.65 -14.46
C ALA A 284 3.60 -27.98 -15.11
N ASN A 285 3.85 -27.49 -16.33
CA ASN A 285 5.08 -27.73 -17.11
C ASN A 285 5.92 -26.45 -17.26
N ARG A 286 5.84 -25.53 -16.29
CA ARG A 286 6.49 -24.21 -16.32
C ARG A 286 7.96 -24.26 -16.73
N ALA A 287 8.77 -25.06 -16.03
CA ALA A 287 10.22 -25.15 -16.29
C ALA A 287 10.52 -25.52 -17.73
N ALA A 288 9.86 -26.59 -18.24
CA ALA A 288 10.08 -27.05 -19.62
C ALA A 288 9.71 -25.98 -20.66
N LEU A 289 8.63 -25.23 -20.46
CA LEU A 289 8.24 -24.18 -21.39
C LEU A 289 9.17 -22.96 -21.30
N VAL A 290 9.57 -22.56 -20.10
CA VAL A 290 10.49 -21.42 -19.90
C VAL A 290 11.84 -21.73 -20.56
N ASP A 291 12.41 -22.93 -20.38
CA ASP A 291 13.68 -23.33 -21.01
C ASP A 291 13.62 -23.28 -22.55
N LEU A 292 12.48 -23.71 -23.13
CA LEU A 292 12.27 -23.63 -24.56
C LEU A 292 12.20 -22.18 -25.06
N LEU A 293 11.48 -21.34 -24.37
CA LEU A 293 11.33 -19.91 -24.71
C LEU A 293 12.64 -19.14 -24.54
N ASP A 294 13.42 -19.40 -23.49
CA ASP A 294 14.75 -18.80 -23.29
C ASP A 294 15.68 -19.14 -24.44
N GLY A 295 15.67 -20.42 -24.93
CA GLY A 295 16.43 -20.83 -26.07
C GLY A 295 16.11 -20.04 -27.36
N VAL A 296 14.83 -19.70 -27.57
CA VAL A 296 14.40 -18.91 -28.72
C VAL A 296 14.75 -17.43 -28.53
N PHE A 297 14.45 -16.87 -27.37
CA PHE A 297 14.58 -15.43 -27.14
C PHE A 297 16.04 -14.96 -27.09
N CYS A 298 16.97 -15.81 -26.65
CA CYS A 298 18.41 -15.51 -26.68
C CYS A 298 18.98 -15.25 -28.07
N ALA A 299 18.28 -15.63 -29.16
CA ALA A 299 18.79 -15.51 -30.53
C ALA A 299 18.74 -14.07 -31.09
N ARG A 300 17.96 -13.15 -30.49
CA ARG A 300 17.75 -11.80 -31.03
C ARG A 300 17.75 -10.75 -29.91
N PRO A 301 18.01 -9.45 -30.25
CA PRO A 301 17.94 -8.37 -29.29
C PRO A 301 16.55 -8.21 -28.66
N ALA A 302 16.52 -7.82 -27.38
CA ALA A 302 15.29 -7.58 -26.60
C ALA A 302 14.30 -6.63 -27.31
N ARG A 303 14.82 -5.54 -27.87
CA ARG A 303 14.02 -4.56 -28.60
C ARG A 303 13.26 -5.16 -29.79
N ALA A 304 13.91 -6.08 -30.54
CA ALA A 304 13.27 -6.73 -31.67
C ALA A 304 12.09 -7.61 -31.23
N TRP A 305 12.22 -8.33 -30.11
CA TRP A 305 11.14 -9.11 -29.53
C TRP A 305 9.99 -8.25 -29.03
N VAL A 306 10.30 -7.19 -28.28
CA VAL A 306 9.29 -6.25 -27.77
C VAL A 306 8.47 -5.65 -28.91
N ASP A 307 9.13 -5.18 -29.98
CA ASP A 307 8.45 -4.55 -31.12
C ASP A 307 7.54 -5.54 -31.88
N GLU A 308 7.89 -6.81 -31.95
CA GLU A 308 7.07 -7.86 -32.61
C GLU A 308 5.90 -8.31 -31.73
N VAL A 309 6.15 -8.55 -30.45
CA VAL A 309 5.13 -8.96 -29.47
C VAL A 309 4.04 -7.89 -29.36
N LEU A 310 4.43 -6.61 -29.26
CA LEU A 310 3.48 -5.48 -29.23
C LEU A 310 2.66 -5.37 -30.52
N ARG A 311 3.28 -5.60 -31.72
CA ARG A 311 2.54 -5.61 -33.00
C ARG A 311 1.56 -6.78 -33.11
N ALA A 312 1.84 -7.87 -32.43
CA ALA A 312 0.94 -9.04 -32.39
C ALA A 312 -0.19 -8.88 -31.34
N GLY A 313 -0.18 -7.79 -30.55
CA GLY A 313 -1.20 -7.54 -29.51
C GLY A 313 -1.01 -8.42 -28.26
N ILE A 314 0.23 -8.78 -27.97
CA ILE A 314 0.61 -9.55 -26.79
C ILE A 314 1.27 -8.63 -25.76
#